data_bbc1062720420268a4e172e4c51e0616
#
_entry.id   bbc1062720420268a4e172e4c51e0616
#
_cell.length_a   1.000
_cell.length_b   1.000
_cell.length_c   1.000
_cell.angle_alpha   90.00
_cell.angle_beta   90.00
_cell.angle_gamma   90.00
#
_symmetry.space_group_name_H-M   'P 1'
#
loop_
_entity.id
_entity.type
_entity.pdbx_description
1 polymer ?
#
loop_
_entity_poly.entity_id
_entity_poly.type
_entity_poly.pdbx_seq_one_letter_code
_entity_poly.pdbx_strand_id
1 'polypeptide(L)'
;MTKHFLKLTAVVFLSLGLPLFAKTFNVQDYGAIGDGKALDTAAIQKAVDAASHAGGGTVLVPAGNFLTGPFKLASDINFHLDNGAVILIDNDISRYPIVNKRYQDAITVDGANNLKITGKGTINGQGEAWWQAFRDNPFMTHRPYLIRLSHCTNLVVSDVTLLNSPMFHLCLANCTDVKVEGITIKAPGYGAPNTDGIDPSGWNFLIEGCNIDTGDDNIAIKPAGGRTPGNKNYLVKNCTFGHGHGMSIGGGSANGLDGLTVKNCTFDHTDYGIRIKAPRGNGGLVQDCTYENLKMTAINKCPISIMDYYPEGGAPKDPAIAVTKPLTDRTPTYHNIVIRNVTATDCPNAGEIYGLPEAPVDGVTFIKVHLTAETGMKIYYAKNVRFSGSTITTQSGPELVTYDADVTGLK
;
A
#
# COMPACT_ATOMS: atom_id res chain seq x y z
N MET A 1 -10.36 -18.10 71.40
CA MET A 1 -10.03 -17.41 70.12
C MET A 1 -9.22 -18.33 69.27
N THR A 2 -9.88 -19.09 68.41
CA THR A 2 -9.25 -20.15 67.60
C THR A 2 -9.18 -19.61 66.15
N LYS A 3 -7.96 -19.33 65.63
CA LYS A 3 -7.74 -18.88 64.27
C LYS A 3 -7.71 -20.07 63.33
N HIS A 4 -8.67 -20.15 62.41
CA HIS A 4 -8.64 -21.12 61.30
C HIS A 4 -7.82 -20.54 60.17
N PHE A 5 -6.72 -21.20 59.82
CA PHE A 5 -5.95 -20.95 58.61
C PHE A 5 -6.56 -21.73 57.44
N LEU A 6 -7.10 -21.02 56.49
CA LEU A 6 -7.56 -21.61 55.22
C LEU A 6 -6.33 -21.81 54.32
N LYS A 7 -5.97 -23.04 54.03
CA LYS A 7 -4.92 -23.38 53.06
C LYS A 7 -5.54 -23.31 51.64
N LEU A 8 -5.14 -22.27 50.88
CA LEU A 8 -5.48 -22.16 49.48
C LEU A 8 -4.49 -23.00 48.66
N THR A 9 -4.94 -24.12 48.11
CA THR A 9 -4.15 -24.96 47.21
C THR A 9 -4.30 -24.40 45.80
N ALA A 10 -3.25 -23.73 45.28
CA ALA A 10 -3.21 -23.27 43.89
C ALA A 10 -2.95 -24.48 42.97
N VAL A 11 -3.92 -24.87 42.20
CA VAL A 11 -3.74 -25.84 41.10
C VAL A 11 -3.16 -25.10 39.91
N VAL A 12 -1.86 -25.26 39.68
CA VAL A 12 -1.19 -24.77 38.48
C VAL A 12 -1.46 -25.75 37.35
N PHE A 13 -2.35 -25.39 36.44
CA PHE A 13 -2.45 -26.07 35.14
C PHE A 13 -1.23 -25.72 34.29
N LEU A 14 -0.22 -26.58 34.31
CA LEU A 14 0.86 -26.56 33.34
C LEU A 14 0.28 -27.10 32.01
N SER A 15 -0.18 -26.23 31.14
CA SER A 15 -0.45 -26.60 29.76
C SER A 15 0.92 -26.80 29.07
N LEU A 16 1.36 -28.05 29.03
CA LEU A 16 2.43 -28.50 28.13
C LEU A 16 1.91 -28.34 26.69
N GLY A 17 2.03 -27.14 26.13
CA GLY A 17 1.92 -26.92 24.69
C GLY A 17 3.07 -27.67 24.05
N LEU A 18 2.86 -28.89 23.61
CA LEU A 18 3.77 -29.54 22.66
C LEU A 18 3.90 -28.59 21.46
N PRO A 19 5.10 -28.32 20.93
CA PRO A 19 5.23 -27.64 19.68
C PRO A 19 4.51 -28.49 18.63
N LEU A 20 3.36 -28.05 18.18
CA LEU A 20 2.69 -28.62 17.02
C LEU A 20 3.66 -28.41 15.87
N PHE A 21 4.44 -29.41 15.49
CA PHE A 21 5.20 -29.39 14.25
C PHE A 21 4.18 -29.14 13.15
N ALA A 22 4.14 -27.90 12.62
CA ALA A 22 3.18 -27.55 11.62
C ALA A 22 3.34 -28.52 10.44
N LYS A 23 2.28 -29.28 10.16
CA LYS A 23 2.28 -30.26 9.05
C LYS A 23 2.60 -29.53 7.75
N THR A 24 3.48 -30.15 6.94
CA THR A 24 3.86 -29.61 5.63
C THR A 24 3.09 -30.33 4.54
N PHE A 25 2.56 -29.56 3.60
CA PHE A 25 1.80 -30.00 2.44
C PHE A 25 2.56 -29.51 1.19
N ASN A 26 3.48 -30.34 0.68
CA ASN A 26 4.26 -29.99 -0.51
C ASN A 26 3.36 -30.07 -1.75
N VAL A 27 3.28 -29.03 -2.55
CA VAL A 27 2.42 -28.99 -3.74
C VAL A 27 2.72 -30.11 -4.74
N GLN A 28 3.95 -30.61 -4.78
CA GLN A 28 4.35 -31.74 -5.63
C GLN A 28 3.71 -33.06 -5.18
N ASP A 29 3.47 -33.26 -3.88
CA ASP A 29 2.76 -34.45 -3.37
C ASP A 29 1.28 -34.48 -3.82
N TYR A 30 0.76 -33.34 -4.29
CA TYR A 30 -0.60 -33.17 -4.82
C TYR A 30 -0.64 -33.13 -6.35
N GLY A 31 0.52 -33.35 -7.00
CA GLY A 31 0.64 -33.49 -8.45
C GLY A 31 1.15 -32.25 -9.19
N ALA A 32 1.66 -31.22 -8.48
CA ALA A 32 2.33 -30.10 -9.15
C ALA A 32 3.65 -30.56 -9.78
N ILE A 33 3.90 -30.12 -11.01
CA ILE A 33 5.10 -30.53 -11.78
C ILE A 33 6.23 -29.52 -11.60
N GLY A 34 5.92 -28.21 -11.66
CA GLY A 34 6.89 -27.14 -11.49
C GLY A 34 7.86 -26.99 -12.66
N ASP A 35 7.44 -27.32 -13.89
CA ASP A 35 8.24 -27.23 -15.12
C ASP A 35 8.04 -25.93 -15.92
N GLY A 36 7.15 -25.05 -15.45
CA GLY A 36 6.78 -23.79 -16.09
C GLY A 36 5.88 -23.92 -17.32
N LYS A 37 5.35 -25.09 -17.59
CA LYS A 37 4.51 -25.41 -18.77
C LYS A 37 3.17 -26.02 -18.40
N ALA A 38 3.18 -27.01 -17.54
CA ALA A 38 1.97 -27.65 -17.03
C ALA A 38 1.23 -26.71 -16.10
N LEU A 39 -0.10 -26.70 -16.17
CA LEU A 39 -0.92 -25.95 -15.22
C LEU A 39 -0.99 -26.68 -13.88
N ASP A 40 -0.32 -26.12 -12.87
CA ASP A 40 -0.25 -26.65 -11.51
C ASP A 40 -1.38 -26.16 -10.60
N THR A 41 -2.33 -25.37 -11.11
CA THR A 41 -3.41 -24.74 -10.34
C THR A 41 -4.18 -25.70 -9.46
N ALA A 42 -4.61 -26.84 -10.03
CA ALA A 42 -5.37 -27.84 -9.30
C ALA A 42 -4.56 -28.52 -8.20
N ALA A 43 -3.27 -28.75 -8.42
CA ALA A 43 -2.37 -29.34 -7.43
C ALA A 43 -2.10 -28.39 -6.27
N ILE A 44 -1.81 -27.12 -6.59
CA ILE A 44 -1.63 -26.06 -5.56
C ILE A 44 -2.91 -25.93 -4.73
N GLN A 45 -4.09 -25.84 -5.37
CA GLN A 45 -5.36 -25.73 -4.64
C GLN A 45 -5.61 -26.94 -3.74
N LYS A 46 -5.34 -28.17 -4.20
CA LYS A 46 -5.46 -29.38 -3.37
C LYS A 46 -4.55 -29.36 -2.15
N ALA A 47 -3.32 -28.86 -2.27
CA ALA A 47 -2.42 -28.73 -1.14
C ALA A 47 -2.94 -27.71 -0.12
N VAL A 48 -3.46 -26.57 -0.57
CA VAL A 48 -4.10 -25.55 0.28
C VAL A 48 -5.33 -26.13 0.97
N ASP A 49 -6.20 -26.83 0.24
CA ASP A 49 -7.41 -27.44 0.79
C ASP A 49 -7.07 -28.51 1.84
N ALA A 50 -6.06 -29.34 1.58
CA ALA A 50 -5.59 -30.35 2.52
C ALA A 50 -5.02 -29.74 3.81
N ALA A 51 -4.26 -28.64 3.70
CA ALA A 51 -3.77 -27.91 4.86
C ALA A 51 -4.92 -27.30 5.66
N SER A 52 -5.89 -26.69 5.01
CA SER A 52 -7.07 -26.11 5.63
C SER A 52 -7.92 -27.16 6.34
N HIS A 53 -8.19 -28.31 5.70
CA HIS A 53 -8.93 -29.42 6.33
C HIS A 53 -8.20 -30.05 7.52
N ALA A 54 -6.87 -29.96 7.55
CA ALA A 54 -6.06 -30.43 8.67
C ALA A 54 -6.01 -29.45 9.86
N GLY A 55 -6.70 -28.30 9.76
CA GLY A 55 -6.67 -27.25 10.77
C GLY A 55 -5.47 -26.31 10.68
N GLY A 56 -4.80 -26.29 9.52
CA GLY A 56 -3.65 -25.43 9.24
C GLY A 56 -2.36 -26.18 8.92
N GLY A 57 -1.30 -25.41 8.66
CA GLY A 57 0.03 -25.93 8.38
C GLY A 57 0.77 -25.15 7.33
N THR A 58 1.90 -25.69 6.85
CA THR A 58 2.70 -25.05 5.79
C THR A 58 2.36 -25.69 4.44
N VAL A 59 1.84 -24.89 3.51
CA VAL A 59 1.77 -25.26 2.10
C VAL A 59 3.09 -24.88 1.46
N LEU A 60 3.90 -25.88 1.14
CA LEU A 60 5.26 -25.72 0.63
C LEU A 60 5.26 -25.70 -0.90
N VAL A 61 5.76 -24.63 -1.48
CA VAL A 61 6.13 -24.54 -2.90
C VAL A 61 7.65 -24.68 -2.99
N PRO A 62 8.19 -25.84 -3.38
CA PRO A 62 9.64 -26.04 -3.48
C PRO A 62 10.24 -25.33 -4.69
N ALA A 63 11.58 -25.40 -4.86
CA ALA A 63 12.24 -24.85 -6.04
C ALA A 63 11.66 -25.44 -7.34
N GLY A 64 11.37 -24.59 -8.32
CA GLY A 64 10.73 -24.93 -9.60
C GLY A 64 9.88 -23.79 -10.14
N ASN A 65 9.34 -23.95 -11.35
CA ASN A 65 8.49 -22.96 -12.02
C ASN A 65 7.05 -23.50 -12.10
N PHE A 66 6.15 -23.00 -11.29
CA PHE A 66 4.78 -23.48 -11.17
C PHE A 66 3.83 -22.54 -11.93
N LEU A 67 3.43 -22.94 -13.17
CA LEU A 67 2.45 -22.20 -13.95
C LEU A 67 1.06 -22.41 -13.35
N THR A 68 0.36 -21.33 -13.03
CA THR A 68 -0.95 -21.43 -12.38
C THR A 68 -1.95 -20.37 -12.86
N GLY A 69 -3.19 -20.76 -13.01
CA GLY A 69 -4.33 -19.83 -13.03
C GLY A 69 -4.72 -19.38 -11.61
N PRO A 70 -5.90 -18.75 -11.45
CA PRO A 70 -6.38 -18.28 -10.15
C PRO A 70 -6.58 -19.42 -9.13
N PHE A 71 -6.14 -19.17 -7.88
CA PHE A 71 -6.39 -20.08 -6.75
C PHE A 71 -6.68 -19.30 -5.46
N LYS A 72 -7.17 -20.02 -4.43
CA LYS A 72 -7.57 -19.42 -3.16
C LYS A 72 -6.69 -19.95 -2.02
N LEU A 73 -6.31 -19.04 -1.12
CA LEU A 73 -5.70 -19.38 0.16
C LEU A 73 -6.77 -19.62 1.25
N ALA A 74 -6.35 -19.98 2.44
CA ALA A 74 -7.23 -20.28 3.57
C ALA A 74 -6.67 -19.77 4.91
N SER A 75 -7.48 -19.81 5.97
CA SER A 75 -7.03 -19.49 7.32
C SER A 75 -6.01 -20.50 7.85
N ASP A 76 -5.21 -20.06 8.82
CA ASP A 76 -4.27 -20.87 9.61
C ASP A 76 -3.18 -21.58 8.78
N ILE A 77 -2.89 -21.09 7.56
CA ILE A 77 -1.83 -21.64 6.71
C ILE A 77 -0.65 -20.68 6.57
N ASN A 78 0.53 -21.26 6.37
CA ASN A 78 1.69 -20.58 5.85
C ASN A 78 1.92 -21.05 4.41
N PHE A 79 1.60 -20.20 3.42
CA PHE A 79 1.95 -20.44 2.03
C PHE A 79 3.41 -20.04 1.84
N HIS A 80 4.29 -21.05 1.83
CA HIS A 80 5.74 -20.85 1.87
C HIS A 80 6.39 -21.18 0.53
N LEU A 81 7.11 -20.20 -0.02
CA LEU A 81 7.87 -20.33 -1.25
C LEU A 81 9.35 -20.51 -0.92
N ASP A 82 9.90 -21.68 -1.14
CA ASP A 82 11.32 -21.93 -0.96
C ASP A 82 12.19 -21.05 -1.87
N ASN A 83 13.46 -20.94 -1.54
CA ASN A 83 14.42 -20.29 -2.44
C ASN A 83 14.46 -21.03 -3.78
N GLY A 84 14.28 -20.30 -4.88
CA GLY A 84 14.18 -20.86 -6.23
C GLY A 84 12.76 -21.34 -6.62
N ALA A 85 11.76 -21.19 -5.76
CA ALA A 85 10.36 -21.37 -6.12
C ALA A 85 9.86 -20.17 -6.93
N VAL A 86 9.20 -20.41 -8.05
CA VAL A 86 8.57 -19.38 -8.88
C VAL A 86 7.15 -19.79 -9.21
N ILE A 87 6.18 -19.02 -8.69
CA ILE A 87 4.80 -19.07 -9.17
C ILE A 87 4.70 -18.19 -10.41
N LEU A 88 4.33 -18.77 -11.54
CA LEU A 88 4.06 -18.06 -12.80
C LEU A 88 2.56 -17.98 -12.99
N ILE A 89 2.00 -16.78 -12.98
CA ILE A 89 0.56 -16.59 -13.25
C ILE A 89 0.32 -16.73 -14.76
N ASP A 90 -0.63 -17.56 -15.14
CA ASP A 90 -0.99 -17.78 -16.54
C ASP A 90 -1.33 -16.44 -17.22
N ASN A 91 -0.65 -16.12 -18.30
CA ASN A 91 -0.81 -14.88 -19.05
C ASN A 91 -1.71 -14.99 -20.27
N ASP A 92 -2.34 -16.14 -20.50
CA ASP A 92 -3.36 -16.31 -21.54
C ASP A 92 -4.69 -15.70 -21.09
N ILE A 93 -4.94 -14.47 -21.50
CA ILE A 93 -6.15 -13.71 -21.15
C ILE A 93 -7.43 -14.48 -21.49
N SER A 94 -7.43 -15.28 -22.56
CA SER A 94 -8.60 -16.03 -22.99
C SER A 94 -9.02 -17.13 -22.01
N ARG A 95 -8.09 -17.61 -21.19
CA ARG A 95 -8.31 -18.64 -20.16
C ARG A 95 -8.71 -18.07 -18.80
N TYR A 96 -8.59 -16.74 -18.63
CA TYR A 96 -8.90 -16.12 -17.34
C TYR A 96 -10.40 -16.01 -17.11
N PRO A 97 -10.93 -16.53 -16.02
CA PRO A 97 -12.35 -16.44 -15.73
C PRO A 97 -12.78 -15.00 -15.42
N ILE A 98 -13.96 -14.63 -15.92
CA ILE A 98 -14.61 -13.35 -15.62
C ILE A 98 -15.71 -13.61 -14.59
N VAL A 99 -15.60 -12.98 -13.43
CA VAL A 99 -16.57 -13.05 -12.33
C VAL A 99 -17.02 -11.63 -12.00
N ASN A 100 -18.33 -11.40 -11.95
CA ASN A 100 -18.91 -10.07 -11.67
C ASN A 100 -18.33 -8.94 -12.54
N LYS A 101 -18.20 -9.20 -13.84
CA LYS A 101 -17.65 -8.27 -14.84
C LYS A 101 -16.19 -7.86 -14.60
N ARG A 102 -15.41 -8.69 -13.90
CA ARG A 102 -13.97 -8.51 -13.68
C ARG A 102 -13.25 -9.81 -13.96
N TYR A 103 -12.02 -9.73 -14.44
CA TYR A 103 -11.14 -10.90 -14.42
C TYR A 103 -10.87 -11.29 -12.97
N GLN A 104 -10.86 -12.59 -12.70
CA GLN A 104 -10.60 -13.11 -11.36
C GLN A 104 -9.16 -12.77 -10.94
N ASP A 105 -8.97 -12.28 -9.70
CA ASP A 105 -7.63 -12.02 -9.16
C ASP A 105 -6.85 -13.33 -9.01
N ALA A 106 -5.52 -13.30 -9.15
CA ALA A 106 -4.73 -14.53 -9.29
C ALA A 106 -4.64 -15.32 -7.97
N ILE A 107 -4.31 -14.68 -6.87
CA ILE A 107 -4.24 -15.31 -5.54
C ILE A 107 -5.19 -14.56 -4.61
N THR A 108 -6.18 -15.28 -4.06
CA THR A 108 -7.22 -14.62 -3.28
C THR A 108 -7.54 -15.33 -1.98
N VAL A 109 -8.05 -14.55 -1.03
CA VAL A 109 -8.80 -15.06 0.12
C VAL A 109 -9.70 -13.95 0.66
N ASP A 110 -10.83 -14.33 1.26
CA ASP A 110 -11.75 -13.43 1.94
C ASP A 110 -12.06 -13.98 3.35
N GLY A 111 -11.85 -13.14 4.38
CA GLY A 111 -12.15 -13.50 5.77
C GLY A 111 -11.16 -14.44 6.46
N ALA A 112 -9.93 -14.61 5.93
CA ALA A 112 -8.95 -15.49 6.55
C ALA A 112 -8.34 -14.91 7.85
N ASN A 113 -8.03 -15.81 8.79
CA ASN A 113 -7.27 -15.52 10.00
C ASN A 113 -5.93 -16.25 9.98
N ASN A 114 -4.90 -15.67 10.62
CA ASN A 114 -3.58 -16.28 10.79
C ASN A 114 -2.94 -16.76 9.48
N LEU A 115 -3.15 -16.04 8.38
CA LEU A 115 -2.57 -16.37 7.08
C LEU A 115 -1.16 -15.79 6.97
N LYS A 116 -0.23 -16.59 6.45
CA LYS A 116 1.12 -16.14 6.11
C LYS A 116 1.43 -16.47 4.65
N ILE A 117 2.17 -15.57 4.01
CA ILE A 117 2.83 -15.78 2.71
C ILE A 117 4.31 -15.46 2.95
N THR A 118 5.17 -16.47 2.90
CA THR A 118 6.56 -16.34 3.35
C THR A 118 7.55 -17.02 2.42
N GLY A 119 8.83 -16.78 2.67
CA GLY A 119 9.92 -17.46 1.96
C GLY A 119 10.64 -16.55 0.98
N LYS A 120 11.61 -17.10 0.26
CA LYS A 120 12.47 -16.34 -0.67
C LYS A 120 12.15 -16.60 -2.15
N GLY A 121 11.00 -17.19 -2.41
CA GLY A 121 10.54 -17.43 -3.78
C GLY A 121 9.90 -16.20 -4.42
N THR A 122 9.47 -16.37 -5.65
CA THR A 122 8.94 -15.33 -6.51
C THR A 122 7.50 -15.65 -6.94
N ILE A 123 6.64 -14.64 -6.95
CA ILE A 123 5.33 -14.68 -7.60
C ILE A 123 5.38 -13.69 -8.77
N ASN A 124 5.35 -14.19 -9.99
CA ASN A 124 5.43 -13.39 -11.21
C ASN A 124 4.08 -13.38 -11.92
N GLY A 125 3.49 -12.20 -12.00
CA GLY A 125 2.19 -12.00 -12.63
C GLY A 125 2.17 -12.08 -14.15
N GLN A 126 3.35 -12.08 -14.80
CA GLN A 126 3.49 -12.10 -16.27
C GLN A 126 2.60 -11.06 -16.96
N GLY A 127 2.58 -9.81 -16.44
CA GLY A 127 1.62 -8.77 -16.75
C GLY A 127 1.70 -8.15 -18.15
N GLU A 128 2.73 -8.44 -18.92
CA GLU A 128 3.03 -7.78 -20.21
C GLU A 128 1.86 -7.84 -21.20
N ALA A 129 1.24 -9.00 -21.34
CA ALA A 129 0.08 -9.19 -22.21
C ALA A 129 -1.14 -8.35 -21.75
N TRP A 130 -1.32 -8.24 -20.43
CA TRP A 130 -2.37 -7.45 -19.81
C TRP A 130 -2.16 -5.95 -19.98
N TRP A 131 -0.91 -5.47 -19.85
CA TRP A 131 -0.59 -4.06 -20.07
C TRP A 131 -0.77 -3.67 -21.54
N GLN A 132 -0.40 -4.56 -22.47
CA GLN A 132 -0.63 -4.33 -23.89
C GLN A 132 -2.13 -4.29 -24.19
N ALA A 133 -2.91 -5.26 -23.72
CA ALA A 133 -4.35 -5.28 -23.91
C ALA A 133 -5.05 -4.02 -23.35
N PHE A 134 -4.57 -3.51 -22.20
CA PHE A 134 -5.09 -2.27 -21.62
C PHE A 134 -4.71 -1.03 -22.46
N ARG A 135 -3.51 -0.95 -23.01
CA ARG A 135 -3.13 0.14 -23.93
C ARG A 135 -3.99 0.13 -25.19
N ASP A 136 -4.28 -1.06 -25.72
CA ASP A 136 -5.10 -1.22 -26.94
C ASP A 136 -6.57 -0.91 -26.66
N ASN A 137 -7.07 -1.19 -25.45
CA ASN A 137 -8.43 -0.90 -25.02
C ASN A 137 -8.49 -0.49 -23.53
N PRO A 138 -8.37 0.81 -23.20
CA PRO A 138 -8.44 1.30 -21.81
C PRO A 138 -9.79 1.03 -21.11
N PHE A 139 -10.84 0.69 -21.85
CA PHE A 139 -12.17 0.33 -21.31
C PHE A 139 -12.38 -1.17 -21.15
N MET A 140 -11.32 -1.96 -21.30
CA MET A 140 -11.41 -3.40 -21.12
C MET A 140 -11.89 -3.77 -19.71
N THR A 141 -12.38 -4.98 -19.56
CA THR A 141 -12.69 -5.57 -18.26
C THR A 141 -11.52 -5.42 -17.29
N HIS A 142 -11.81 -5.10 -16.03
CA HIS A 142 -10.81 -4.82 -15.00
C HIS A 142 -9.81 -5.99 -14.88
N ARG A 143 -8.53 -5.68 -15.04
CA ARG A 143 -7.43 -6.64 -15.01
C ARG A 143 -7.30 -7.31 -13.64
N PRO A 144 -6.75 -8.54 -13.54
CA PRO A 144 -6.56 -9.20 -12.25
C PRO A 144 -5.49 -8.50 -11.39
N TYR A 145 -5.70 -8.49 -10.08
CA TYR A 145 -4.63 -8.25 -9.11
C TYR A 145 -3.79 -9.52 -8.93
N LEU A 146 -2.52 -9.36 -8.59
CA LEU A 146 -1.65 -10.52 -8.34
C LEU A 146 -2.05 -11.23 -7.04
N ILE A 147 -2.18 -10.47 -5.96
CA ILE A 147 -2.62 -10.99 -4.66
C ILE A 147 -3.70 -10.05 -4.11
N ARG A 148 -4.88 -10.61 -3.79
CA ARG A 148 -5.93 -9.89 -3.10
C ARG A 148 -6.41 -10.64 -1.87
N LEU A 149 -6.15 -10.05 -0.70
CA LEU A 149 -6.59 -10.55 0.60
C LEU A 149 -7.60 -9.55 1.17
N SER A 150 -8.81 -10.02 1.47
CA SER A 150 -9.91 -9.15 1.92
C SER A 150 -10.41 -9.59 3.28
N HIS A 151 -10.78 -8.63 4.15
CA HIS A 151 -11.37 -8.85 5.48
C HIS A 151 -10.58 -9.83 6.36
N CYS A 152 -9.28 -9.91 6.18
CA CYS A 152 -8.40 -10.83 6.90
C CYS A 152 -7.87 -10.22 8.20
N THR A 153 -7.53 -11.09 9.15
CA THR A 153 -6.95 -10.69 10.43
C THR A 153 -5.68 -11.48 10.72
N ASN A 154 -4.68 -10.83 11.33
CA ASN A 154 -3.38 -11.42 11.64
C ASN A 154 -2.68 -12.00 10.40
N LEU A 155 -2.39 -11.10 9.45
CA LEU A 155 -1.69 -11.42 8.21
C LEU A 155 -0.19 -11.16 8.31
N VAL A 156 0.61 -12.02 7.70
CA VAL A 156 2.05 -11.79 7.49
C VAL A 156 2.40 -12.06 6.03
N VAL A 157 3.05 -11.09 5.38
CA VAL A 157 3.68 -11.29 4.06
C VAL A 157 5.15 -10.93 4.21
N SER A 158 6.08 -11.89 4.05
CA SER A 158 7.50 -11.63 4.28
C SER A 158 8.43 -12.30 3.29
N ASP A 159 9.49 -11.56 2.96
CA ASP A 159 10.69 -11.98 2.20
C ASP A 159 10.45 -12.40 0.75
N VAL A 160 9.20 -12.53 0.31
CA VAL A 160 8.86 -12.90 -1.07
C VAL A 160 9.12 -11.78 -2.07
N THR A 161 9.34 -12.17 -3.33
CA THR A 161 9.42 -11.25 -4.46
C THR A 161 8.13 -11.30 -5.29
N LEU A 162 7.51 -10.14 -5.54
CA LEU A 162 6.34 -9.98 -6.38
C LEU A 162 6.73 -9.25 -7.66
N LEU A 163 6.50 -9.84 -8.82
CA LEU A 163 6.91 -9.29 -10.11
C LEU A 163 5.74 -9.11 -11.07
N ASN A 164 5.81 -8.06 -11.86
CA ASN A 164 5.04 -7.87 -13.09
C ASN A 164 3.55 -8.22 -12.95
N SER A 165 2.90 -7.65 -11.95
CA SER A 165 1.45 -7.84 -11.79
C SER A 165 0.68 -7.33 -13.01
N PRO A 166 -0.39 -8.00 -13.44
CA PRO A 166 -1.29 -7.46 -14.46
C PRO A 166 -1.90 -6.10 -14.09
N MET A 167 -2.14 -5.86 -12.79
CA MET A 167 -2.59 -4.60 -12.21
C MET A 167 -1.92 -4.40 -10.84
N PHE A 168 -2.63 -4.30 -9.72
CA PHE A 168 -2.04 -4.15 -8.38
C PHE A 168 -1.31 -5.42 -7.92
N HIS A 169 -0.15 -5.27 -7.24
CA HIS A 169 0.60 -6.43 -6.75
C HIS A 169 0.01 -7.02 -5.46
N LEU A 170 -0.09 -6.22 -4.40
CA LEU A 170 -0.56 -6.70 -3.09
C LEU A 170 -1.70 -5.81 -2.58
N CYS A 171 -2.93 -6.26 -2.79
CA CYS A 171 -4.13 -5.58 -2.31
C CYS A 171 -4.61 -6.22 -0.99
N LEU A 172 -4.64 -5.42 0.09
CA LEU A 172 -5.00 -5.82 1.44
C LEU A 172 -6.25 -5.05 1.88
N ALA A 173 -7.43 -5.54 1.47
CA ALA A 173 -8.68 -4.81 1.57
C ALA A 173 -9.41 -5.05 2.90
N ASN A 174 -9.63 -3.99 3.70
CA ASN A 174 -10.32 -4.05 5.00
C ASN A 174 -9.71 -5.07 5.99
N CYS A 175 -8.39 -5.23 5.96
CA CYS A 175 -7.66 -6.15 6.84
C CYS A 175 -7.34 -5.52 8.20
N THR A 176 -6.98 -6.36 9.17
CA THR A 176 -6.61 -5.92 10.52
C THR A 176 -5.39 -6.73 11.00
N ASP A 177 -4.48 -6.07 11.74
CA ASP A 177 -3.26 -6.67 12.29
C ASP A 177 -2.39 -7.31 11.19
N VAL A 178 -1.88 -6.45 10.30
CA VAL A 178 -1.14 -6.85 9.10
C VAL A 178 0.33 -6.47 9.22
N LYS A 179 1.21 -7.42 8.91
CA LYS A 179 2.64 -7.22 8.81
C LYS A 179 3.13 -7.55 7.40
N VAL A 180 3.76 -6.59 6.73
CA VAL A 180 4.47 -6.77 5.45
C VAL A 180 5.93 -6.42 5.67
N GLU A 181 6.84 -7.37 5.48
CA GLU A 181 8.23 -7.23 5.88
C GLU A 181 9.20 -7.80 4.84
N GLY A 182 10.21 -7.01 4.48
CA GLY A 182 11.33 -7.46 3.66
C GLY A 182 10.99 -7.90 2.24
N ILE A 183 9.78 -7.59 1.74
CA ILE A 183 9.37 -8.00 0.40
C ILE A 183 10.00 -7.11 -0.67
N THR A 184 10.20 -7.68 -1.85
CA THR A 184 10.57 -6.95 -3.06
C THR A 184 9.41 -6.93 -4.04
N ILE A 185 9.01 -5.75 -4.54
CA ILE A 185 7.99 -5.60 -5.57
C ILE A 185 8.58 -4.89 -6.76
N LYS A 186 8.44 -5.46 -7.96
CA LYS A 186 8.97 -4.84 -9.18
C LYS A 186 8.02 -4.98 -10.36
N ALA A 187 7.88 -3.88 -11.10
CA ALA A 187 7.33 -3.81 -12.44
C ALA A 187 8.08 -2.73 -13.21
N PRO A 188 8.08 -2.71 -14.56
CA PRO A 188 8.65 -1.61 -15.31
C PRO A 188 8.03 -0.27 -14.90
N GLY A 189 8.87 0.72 -14.55
CA GLY A 189 8.43 2.03 -14.06
C GLY A 189 7.54 2.76 -15.05
N TYR A 190 7.85 2.66 -16.34
CA TYR A 190 7.03 3.20 -17.42
C TYR A 190 6.53 2.08 -18.33
N GLY A 191 5.25 2.11 -18.69
CA GLY A 191 4.63 1.11 -19.57
C GLY A 191 3.89 -0.04 -18.89
N ALA A 192 3.93 -0.09 -17.57
CA ALA A 192 3.17 -1.03 -16.74
C ALA A 192 2.08 -0.29 -15.92
N PRO A 193 0.96 0.10 -16.55
CA PRO A 193 -0.04 0.95 -15.92
C PRO A 193 -0.74 0.27 -14.76
N ASN A 194 -1.00 1.03 -13.68
CA ASN A 194 -1.68 0.60 -12.46
C ASN A 194 -1.02 -0.62 -11.79
N THR A 195 0.30 -0.65 -11.80
CA THR A 195 1.07 -1.68 -11.10
C THR A 195 1.44 -1.22 -9.69
N ASP A 196 0.40 -0.77 -8.92
CA ASP A 196 0.57 -0.37 -7.54
C ASP A 196 1.28 -1.49 -6.74
N GLY A 197 2.18 -1.12 -5.84
CA GLY A 197 2.94 -2.08 -5.05
C GLY A 197 2.11 -2.69 -3.93
N ILE A 198 1.78 -1.89 -2.92
CA ILE A 198 0.96 -2.33 -1.78
C ILE A 198 -0.24 -1.39 -1.63
N ASP A 199 -1.44 -1.95 -1.68
CA ASP A 199 -2.71 -1.23 -1.50
C ASP A 199 -3.39 -1.66 -0.19
N PRO A 200 -2.98 -1.12 0.96
CA PRO A 200 -3.57 -1.48 2.22
C PRO A 200 -4.85 -0.68 2.49
N SER A 201 -5.83 -1.32 3.14
CA SER A 201 -6.92 -0.63 3.83
C SER A 201 -7.35 -1.41 5.06
N GLY A 202 -7.74 -0.70 6.13
CA GLY A 202 -8.14 -1.27 7.42
C GLY A 202 -7.31 -0.77 8.60
N TRP A 203 -7.01 -1.63 9.57
CA TRP A 203 -6.42 -1.22 10.84
C TRP A 203 -5.14 -1.99 11.19
N ASN A 204 -4.20 -1.29 11.85
CA ASN A 204 -2.97 -1.83 12.41
C ASN A 204 -2.05 -2.46 11.36
N PHE A 205 -1.44 -1.63 10.53
CA PHE A 205 -0.49 -2.06 9.51
C PHE A 205 0.95 -1.72 9.88
N LEU A 206 1.81 -2.71 9.79
CA LEU A 206 3.27 -2.53 9.77
C LEU A 206 3.80 -2.92 8.39
N ILE A 207 4.43 -1.98 7.69
CA ILE A 207 5.14 -2.22 6.43
C ILE A 207 6.60 -1.82 6.66
N GLU A 208 7.50 -2.80 6.60
CA GLU A 208 8.89 -2.60 6.99
C GLU A 208 9.89 -3.23 6.05
N GLY A 209 10.98 -2.50 5.75
CA GLY A 209 12.14 -3.05 5.02
C GLY A 209 11.84 -3.48 3.58
N CYS A 210 10.78 -2.94 2.97
CA CYS A 210 10.35 -3.30 1.63
C CYS A 210 11.11 -2.51 0.55
N ASN A 211 11.36 -3.15 -0.61
CA ASN A 211 11.91 -2.51 -1.80
C ASN A 211 10.86 -2.54 -2.90
N ILE A 212 10.34 -1.37 -3.30
CA ILE A 212 9.18 -1.25 -4.19
C ILE A 212 9.52 -0.33 -5.36
N ASP A 213 9.52 -0.90 -6.56
CA ASP A 213 9.84 -0.22 -7.82
C ASP A 213 8.78 -0.60 -8.87
N THR A 214 7.85 0.31 -9.17
CA THR A 214 6.59 0.00 -9.86
C THR A 214 6.21 1.08 -10.88
N GLY A 215 5.13 0.86 -11.63
CA GLY A 215 4.64 1.81 -12.63
C GLY A 215 3.47 2.67 -12.14
N ASP A 216 3.06 2.56 -10.88
CA ASP A 216 2.01 3.38 -10.25
C ASP A 216 2.35 3.59 -8.76
N ASP A 217 1.39 3.80 -7.85
CA ASP A 217 1.66 4.07 -6.43
C ASP A 217 2.53 2.95 -5.79
N ASN A 218 3.64 3.30 -5.15
CA ASN A 218 4.46 2.28 -4.46
C ASN A 218 3.72 1.72 -3.23
N ILE A 219 3.15 2.61 -2.42
CA ILE A 219 2.15 2.25 -1.40
C ILE A 219 0.99 3.23 -1.54
N ALA A 220 -0.25 2.71 -1.60
CA ALA A 220 -1.43 3.56 -1.61
C ALA A 220 -2.46 3.10 -0.58
N ILE A 221 -2.61 3.85 0.53
CA ILE A 221 -3.67 3.59 1.49
C ILE A 221 -5.01 3.91 0.81
N LYS A 222 -5.77 2.87 0.48
CA LYS A 222 -7.05 2.98 -0.23
C LYS A 222 -8.20 3.22 0.75
N PRO A 223 -9.34 3.81 0.30
CA PRO A 223 -10.53 3.92 1.13
C PRO A 223 -10.95 2.56 1.70
N ALA A 224 -11.29 2.52 2.98
CA ALA A 224 -11.78 1.33 3.66
C ALA A 224 -13.29 1.43 3.92
N GLY A 225 -14.02 0.33 3.85
CA GLY A 225 -15.46 0.27 4.11
C GLY A 225 -15.82 -0.18 5.54
N GLY A 226 -17.07 0.06 5.94
CA GLY A 226 -17.67 -0.56 7.12
C GLY A 226 -17.22 -0.06 8.49
N ARG A 227 -16.29 0.92 8.56
CA ARG A 227 -15.74 1.49 9.81
C ARG A 227 -15.53 2.99 9.65
N THR A 228 -15.49 3.72 10.79
CA THR A 228 -15.09 5.13 10.85
C THR A 228 -14.19 5.36 12.08
N PRO A 229 -12.90 5.74 11.94
CA PRO A 229 -12.20 5.86 10.67
C PRO A 229 -12.07 4.51 9.94
N GLY A 230 -12.11 4.54 8.60
CA GLY A 230 -11.93 3.35 7.78
C GLY A 230 -10.52 2.76 7.93
N ASN A 231 -9.53 3.65 7.96
CA ASN A 231 -8.11 3.31 8.14
C ASN A 231 -7.59 3.83 9.47
N LYS A 232 -6.76 3.01 10.17
CA LYS A 232 -6.19 3.39 11.46
C LYS A 232 -4.87 2.70 11.76
N ASN A 233 -3.93 3.45 12.39
CA ASN A 233 -2.64 2.94 12.90
C ASN A 233 -1.77 2.30 11.83
N TYR A 234 -1.14 3.12 10.98
CA TYR A 234 -0.19 2.68 9.98
C TYR A 234 1.24 3.07 10.37
N LEU A 235 2.15 2.11 10.27
CA LEU A 235 3.58 2.34 10.37
C LEU A 235 4.30 1.80 9.14
N VAL A 236 4.85 2.70 8.32
CA VAL A 236 5.72 2.39 7.18
C VAL A 236 7.13 2.83 7.54
N LYS A 237 8.10 1.92 7.51
CA LYS A 237 9.47 2.27 7.90
C LYS A 237 10.53 1.47 7.15
N ASN A 238 11.71 2.09 7.03
CA ASN A 238 12.90 1.45 6.46
C ASN A 238 12.68 0.90 5.04
N CYS A 239 11.80 1.55 4.25
CA CYS A 239 11.48 1.15 2.88
C CYS A 239 12.28 1.97 1.87
N THR A 240 12.53 1.35 0.70
CA THR A 240 13.10 2.00 -0.47
C THR A 240 12.07 1.98 -1.60
N PHE A 241 11.81 3.16 -2.17
CA PHE A 241 10.90 3.36 -3.28
C PHE A 241 11.68 3.78 -4.52
N GLY A 242 11.57 2.99 -5.59
CA GLY A 242 12.07 3.30 -6.93
C GLY A 242 11.00 4.02 -7.76
N HIS A 243 10.94 3.77 -9.07
CA HIS A 243 9.88 4.35 -9.90
C HIS A 243 8.49 4.11 -9.33
N GLY A 244 7.54 4.94 -9.73
CA GLY A 244 6.16 4.92 -9.26
C GLY A 244 5.74 6.25 -8.64
N HIS A 245 4.61 6.27 -7.95
CA HIS A 245 4.04 7.52 -7.44
C HIS A 245 4.32 7.76 -5.94
N GLY A 246 5.27 7.04 -5.33
CA GLY A 246 5.67 7.20 -3.94
C GLY A 246 4.66 6.70 -2.90
N MET A 247 4.65 7.35 -1.73
CA MET A 247 3.75 7.02 -0.62
C MET A 247 2.46 7.82 -0.73
N SER A 248 1.37 7.16 -1.11
CA SER A 248 0.07 7.77 -1.38
C SER A 248 -0.98 7.43 -0.30
N ILE A 249 -1.85 8.41 -0.03
CA ILE A 249 -3.17 8.21 0.57
C ILE A 249 -4.17 8.56 -0.53
N GLY A 250 -5.02 7.60 -0.95
CA GLY A 250 -6.01 7.82 -2.02
C GLY A 250 -5.83 6.91 -3.26
N GLY A 251 -6.49 7.15 -4.43
CA GLY A 251 -7.40 8.22 -4.96
C GLY A 251 -8.80 8.33 -4.35
N GLY A 252 -8.84 8.78 -3.12
CA GLY A 252 -9.96 9.04 -2.28
C GLY A 252 -9.58 8.70 -0.85
N SER A 253 -10.26 9.34 0.11
CA SER A 253 -10.04 9.13 1.54
C SER A 253 -11.35 8.83 2.29
N ALA A 254 -12.34 8.28 1.58
CA ALA A 254 -13.64 7.97 2.16
C ALA A 254 -13.50 7.11 3.44
N ASN A 255 -14.27 7.45 4.46
CA ASN A 255 -14.22 6.93 5.83
C ASN A 255 -12.93 7.27 6.60
N GLY A 256 -12.03 8.08 6.02
CA GLY A 256 -10.89 8.68 6.70
C GLY A 256 -9.71 7.76 7.02
N LEU A 257 -8.68 8.40 7.55
CA LEU A 257 -7.46 7.77 8.09
C LEU A 257 -7.07 8.47 9.40
N ASP A 258 -6.85 7.70 10.45
CA ASP A 258 -6.42 8.18 11.76
C ASP A 258 -5.09 7.50 12.16
N GLY A 259 -4.02 8.27 12.14
CA GLY A 259 -2.68 7.80 12.53
C GLY A 259 -1.89 7.07 11.43
N LEU A 260 -0.96 7.80 10.80
CA LEU A 260 0.06 7.28 9.89
C LEU A 260 1.44 7.77 10.32
N THR A 261 2.38 6.86 10.40
CA THR A 261 3.81 7.23 10.50
C THR A 261 4.58 6.61 9.36
N VAL A 262 5.26 7.44 8.56
CA VAL A 262 6.22 7.03 7.53
C VAL A 262 7.59 7.50 7.96
N LYS A 263 8.56 6.58 8.12
CA LYS A 263 9.87 6.97 8.61
C LYS A 263 11.04 6.18 8.06
N ASN A 264 12.19 6.85 8.00
CA ASN A 264 13.47 6.25 7.57
C ASN A 264 13.34 5.61 6.17
N CYS A 265 12.67 6.29 5.24
CA CYS A 265 12.46 5.80 3.88
C CYS A 265 13.26 6.63 2.87
N THR A 266 13.61 5.98 1.75
CA THR A 266 14.25 6.63 0.60
C THR A 266 13.35 6.56 -0.62
N PHE A 267 13.34 7.64 -1.40
CA PHE A 267 12.61 7.76 -2.66
C PHE A 267 13.62 8.15 -3.75
N ASP A 268 13.64 7.39 -4.83
CA ASP A 268 14.58 7.61 -5.92
C ASP A 268 13.86 7.40 -7.26
N HIS A 269 13.76 8.46 -8.10
CA HIS A 269 13.02 8.47 -9.36
C HIS A 269 11.50 8.21 -9.22
N THR A 270 10.91 8.43 -8.05
CA THR A 270 9.44 8.42 -7.89
C THR A 270 8.83 9.70 -8.46
N ASP A 271 7.56 9.65 -8.84
CA ASP A 271 6.83 10.88 -9.25
C ASP A 271 6.63 11.82 -8.06
N TYR A 272 6.36 11.27 -6.89
CA TYR A 272 6.16 12.00 -5.63
C TYR A 272 6.87 11.27 -4.48
N GLY A 273 7.14 11.99 -3.39
CA GLY A 273 7.53 11.39 -2.13
C GLY A 273 6.30 11.15 -1.24
N ILE A 274 5.71 12.23 -0.76
CA ILE A 274 4.47 12.27 0.05
C ILE A 274 3.33 12.71 -0.86
N ARG A 275 2.28 11.90 -0.94
CA ARG A 275 1.13 12.19 -1.79
C ARG A 275 -0.19 11.93 -1.07
N ILE A 276 -1.00 12.96 -0.87
CA ILE A 276 -2.37 12.84 -0.34
C ILE A 276 -3.32 13.35 -1.43
N LYS A 277 -4.25 12.51 -1.88
CA LYS A 277 -5.12 12.81 -3.02
C LYS A 277 -6.54 12.31 -2.81
N ALA A 278 -7.50 13.21 -2.83
CA ALA A 278 -8.92 12.87 -2.80
C ALA A 278 -9.74 13.84 -3.67
N PRO A 279 -10.77 13.37 -4.38
CA PRO A 279 -11.73 14.28 -5.00
C PRO A 279 -12.84 14.65 -4.01
N ARG A 280 -13.52 15.77 -4.27
CA ARG A 280 -14.82 16.03 -3.68
C ARG A 280 -15.76 14.84 -3.88
N GLY A 281 -16.53 14.47 -2.85
CA GLY A 281 -17.48 13.34 -2.92
C GLY A 281 -16.86 11.96 -2.70
N ASN A 282 -15.53 11.87 -2.52
CA ASN A 282 -14.84 10.64 -2.11
C ASN A 282 -13.76 10.92 -1.07
N GLY A 283 -14.01 11.90 -0.22
CA GLY A 283 -13.15 12.30 0.88
C GLY A 283 -13.63 11.77 2.22
N GLY A 284 -12.86 12.07 3.25
CA GLY A 284 -13.06 11.85 4.65
C GLY A 284 -11.96 12.55 5.42
N LEU A 285 -11.98 12.46 6.75
CA LEU A 285 -10.96 13.05 7.60
C LEU A 285 -9.66 12.22 7.58
N VAL A 286 -8.57 12.82 7.12
CA VAL A 286 -7.21 12.28 7.24
C VAL A 286 -6.49 13.10 8.31
N GLN A 287 -6.05 12.44 9.37
CA GLN A 287 -5.43 13.13 10.50
C GLN A 287 -4.26 12.35 11.13
N ASP A 288 -3.47 13.08 11.91
CA ASP A 288 -2.35 12.55 12.70
C ASP A 288 -1.33 11.77 11.85
N CYS A 289 -0.92 12.40 10.74
CA CYS A 289 0.06 11.86 9.83
C CYS A 289 1.45 12.44 10.10
N THR A 290 2.44 11.58 10.32
CA THR A 290 3.83 11.98 10.52
C THR A 290 4.72 11.34 9.44
N TYR A 291 5.49 12.19 8.76
CA TYR A 291 6.52 11.79 7.79
C TYR A 291 7.88 12.26 8.32
N GLU A 292 8.78 11.33 8.62
CA GLU A 292 10.05 11.69 9.25
C GLU A 292 11.27 10.95 8.71
N ASN A 293 12.41 11.63 8.70
CA ASN A 293 13.69 11.07 8.25
C ASN A 293 13.58 10.49 6.83
N LEU A 294 13.10 11.29 5.88
CA LEU A 294 12.94 10.87 4.49
C LEU A 294 14.03 11.52 3.62
N LYS A 295 14.58 10.73 2.70
CA LYS A 295 15.47 11.21 1.66
C LYS A 295 14.82 10.98 0.30
N MET A 296 14.71 12.04 -0.51
CA MET A 296 14.10 12.04 -1.82
C MET A 296 15.09 12.56 -2.84
N THR A 297 15.29 11.84 -3.94
CA THR A 297 16.23 12.22 -5.00
C THR A 297 15.61 11.96 -6.36
N ALA A 298 15.82 12.86 -7.32
CA ALA A 298 15.33 12.74 -8.69
C ALA A 298 13.80 12.49 -8.74
N ILE A 299 13.04 13.33 -8.03
CA ILE A 299 11.58 13.24 -7.99
C ILE A 299 11.00 13.85 -9.27
N ASN A 300 10.26 13.07 -10.04
CA ASN A 300 9.83 13.46 -11.39
C ASN A 300 8.74 14.55 -11.43
N LYS A 301 7.96 14.72 -10.35
CA LYS A 301 6.93 15.77 -10.25
C LYS A 301 7.19 16.69 -9.06
N CYS A 302 6.90 16.24 -7.84
CA CYS A 302 7.22 17.00 -6.64
C CYS A 302 7.33 16.11 -5.40
N PRO A 303 8.18 16.47 -4.43
CA PRO A 303 8.39 15.66 -3.23
C PRO A 303 7.17 15.62 -2.30
N ILE A 304 6.33 16.65 -2.31
CA ILE A 304 5.17 16.77 -1.42
C ILE A 304 3.97 17.27 -2.22
N SER A 305 2.90 16.47 -2.27
CA SER A 305 1.63 16.81 -2.91
C SER A 305 0.46 16.48 -1.97
N ILE A 306 -0.32 17.49 -1.62
CA ILE A 306 -1.59 17.35 -0.87
C ILE A 306 -2.67 18.03 -1.71
N MET A 307 -3.62 17.25 -2.27
CA MET A 307 -4.48 17.73 -3.33
C MET A 307 -5.91 17.20 -3.25
N ASP A 308 -6.88 18.11 -3.26
CA ASP A 308 -8.33 17.83 -3.26
C ASP A 308 -9.00 17.88 -4.64
N TYR A 309 -8.20 17.98 -5.70
CA TYR A 309 -8.67 18.08 -7.09
C TYR A 309 -8.36 16.84 -7.94
N TYR A 310 -8.14 15.69 -7.30
CA TYR A 310 -7.84 14.43 -7.98
C TYR A 310 -9.12 13.69 -8.42
N PRO A 311 -9.20 13.08 -9.60
CA PRO A 311 -8.30 13.18 -10.75
C PRO A 311 -8.66 14.34 -11.71
N GLU A 312 -9.60 15.20 -11.34
CA GLU A 312 -10.27 16.23 -12.17
C GLU A 312 -9.30 17.32 -12.67
N GLY A 313 -8.37 16.97 -13.55
CA GLY A 313 -7.50 17.93 -14.22
C GLY A 313 -6.52 18.70 -13.33
N GLY A 314 -6.41 18.34 -12.05
CA GLY A 314 -5.60 19.04 -11.06
C GLY A 314 -6.26 20.29 -10.48
N ALA A 315 -5.54 21.02 -9.64
CA ALA A 315 -6.00 22.32 -9.11
C ALA A 315 -6.17 23.34 -10.23
N PRO A 316 -7.10 24.30 -10.09
CA PRO A 316 -7.22 25.41 -11.04
C PRO A 316 -5.90 26.13 -11.22
N LYS A 317 -5.54 26.46 -12.47
CA LYS A 317 -4.32 27.25 -12.76
C LYS A 317 -4.37 28.63 -12.09
N ASP A 318 -5.56 29.22 -12.05
CA ASP A 318 -5.85 30.43 -11.28
C ASP A 318 -6.72 30.01 -10.06
N PRO A 319 -6.17 30.05 -8.85
CA PRO A 319 -6.95 29.67 -7.66
C PRO A 319 -8.17 30.56 -7.41
N ALA A 320 -8.17 31.82 -7.90
CA ALA A 320 -9.29 32.74 -7.72
C ALA A 320 -10.60 32.30 -8.40
N ILE A 321 -10.52 31.37 -9.36
CA ILE A 321 -11.73 30.85 -10.03
C ILE A 321 -12.26 29.55 -9.39
N ALA A 322 -11.66 29.10 -8.31
CA ALA A 322 -12.13 27.89 -7.61
C ALA A 322 -13.52 28.11 -7.03
N VAL A 323 -14.43 27.20 -7.34
CA VAL A 323 -15.84 27.31 -6.91
C VAL A 323 -16.03 26.66 -5.54
N THR A 324 -16.56 27.43 -4.59
CA THR A 324 -17.01 26.94 -3.29
C THR A 324 -18.24 26.03 -3.45
N LYS A 325 -18.27 24.89 -2.79
CA LYS A 325 -19.41 23.95 -2.77
C LYS A 325 -19.87 23.69 -1.33
N PRO A 326 -21.14 23.27 -1.10
CA PRO A 326 -21.56 22.85 0.23
C PRO A 326 -20.70 21.71 0.78
N LEU A 327 -20.37 21.76 2.06
CA LEU A 327 -19.72 20.67 2.78
C LEU A 327 -20.63 19.45 2.86
N THR A 328 -20.05 18.27 2.72
CA THR A 328 -20.70 16.97 2.91
C THR A 328 -19.81 16.08 3.77
N ASP A 329 -20.34 14.96 4.23
CA ASP A 329 -19.58 13.90 4.91
C ASP A 329 -18.50 13.25 4.02
N ARG A 330 -18.54 13.55 2.72
CA ARG A 330 -17.59 13.08 1.71
C ARG A 330 -16.67 14.18 1.16
N THR A 331 -16.69 15.35 1.77
CA THR A 331 -15.70 16.40 1.49
C THR A 331 -14.37 16.00 2.16
N PRO A 332 -13.25 15.96 1.44
CA PRO A 332 -11.96 15.65 2.05
C PRO A 332 -11.56 16.75 3.05
N THR A 333 -11.01 16.34 4.17
CA THR A 333 -10.47 17.23 5.20
C THR A 333 -9.18 16.67 5.76
N TYR A 334 -8.21 17.53 6.01
CA TYR A 334 -6.88 17.13 6.49
C TYR A 334 -6.51 17.91 7.74
N HIS A 335 -6.02 17.20 8.77
CA HIS A 335 -5.60 17.80 10.03
C HIS A 335 -4.30 17.18 10.54
N ASN A 336 -3.45 18.01 11.19
CA ASN A 336 -2.27 17.58 11.91
C ASN A 336 -1.35 16.68 11.08
N ILE A 337 -0.81 17.21 9.97
CA ILE A 337 0.19 16.57 9.13
C ILE A 337 1.56 17.14 9.48
N VAL A 338 2.46 16.30 9.99
CA VAL A 338 3.82 16.68 10.39
C VAL A 338 4.84 16.08 9.44
N ILE A 339 5.65 16.92 8.82
CA ILE A 339 6.75 16.54 7.92
C ILE A 339 8.04 17.04 8.55
N ARG A 340 8.95 16.11 8.95
CA ARG A 340 10.16 16.50 9.67
C ARG A 340 11.40 15.74 9.23
N ASN A 341 12.55 16.43 9.26
CA ASN A 341 13.85 15.87 8.86
C ASN A 341 13.76 15.25 7.45
N VAL A 342 13.29 16.03 6.47
CA VAL A 342 13.13 15.59 5.08
C VAL A 342 14.07 16.38 4.18
N THR A 343 14.75 15.69 3.28
CA THR A 343 15.55 16.31 2.22
C THR A 343 15.03 15.85 0.86
N ALA A 344 14.88 16.80 -0.07
CA ALA A 344 14.54 16.50 -1.46
C ALA A 344 15.43 17.30 -2.41
N THR A 345 15.98 16.64 -3.43
CA THR A 345 16.82 17.23 -4.47
C THR A 345 16.39 16.76 -5.86
N ASP A 346 16.76 17.52 -6.86
CA ASP A 346 16.50 17.20 -8.27
C ASP A 346 15.00 17.03 -8.55
N CYS A 347 14.22 18.06 -8.19
CA CYS A 347 12.77 18.10 -8.35
C CYS A 347 12.35 19.23 -9.29
N PRO A 348 11.34 19.04 -10.17
CA PRO A 348 10.79 20.13 -11.01
C PRO A 348 10.11 21.23 -10.18
N ASN A 349 9.47 20.87 -9.06
CA ASN A 349 8.94 21.83 -8.10
C ASN A 349 9.06 21.35 -6.66
N ALA A 350 9.07 22.29 -5.71
CA ALA A 350 9.29 21.98 -4.29
C ALA A 350 8.06 21.34 -3.62
N GLY A 351 6.88 21.46 -4.21
CA GLY A 351 5.67 20.86 -3.66
C GLY A 351 4.40 21.63 -3.95
N GLU A 352 3.28 21.02 -3.57
CA GLU A 352 1.96 21.61 -3.72
C GLU A 352 1.03 21.22 -2.59
N ILE A 353 0.27 22.19 -2.11
CA ILE A 353 -0.84 22.00 -1.17
C ILE A 353 -2.05 22.72 -1.77
N TYR A 354 -3.04 21.95 -2.22
CA TYR A 354 -4.24 22.47 -2.88
C TYR A 354 -5.50 21.98 -2.18
N GLY A 355 -5.93 22.73 -1.15
CA GLY A 355 -7.21 22.52 -0.47
C GLY A 355 -8.40 23.08 -1.27
N LEU A 356 -9.59 22.88 -0.75
CA LEU A 356 -10.82 23.45 -1.29
C LEU A 356 -11.15 24.78 -0.61
N PRO A 357 -11.78 25.74 -1.30
CA PRO A 357 -12.23 26.97 -0.67
C PRO A 357 -13.16 26.73 0.54
N GLU A 358 -14.03 25.72 0.45
CA GLU A 358 -14.94 25.31 1.52
C GLU A 358 -14.31 24.43 2.60
N ALA A 359 -13.19 23.74 2.30
CA ALA A 359 -12.46 22.84 3.19
C ALA A 359 -10.94 23.02 3.00
N PRO A 360 -10.38 24.11 3.50
CA PRO A 360 -8.93 24.32 3.42
C PRO A 360 -8.16 23.21 4.13
N VAL A 361 -6.98 22.86 3.59
CA VAL A 361 -6.03 21.97 4.29
C VAL A 361 -5.60 22.66 5.59
N ASP A 362 -5.72 21.97 6.73
CA ASP A 362 -5.46 22.57 8.04
C ASP A 362 -4.36 21.86 8.82
N GLY A 363 -3.39 22.64 9.34
CA GLY A 363 -2.38 22.13 10.27
C GLY A 363 -1.28 21.28 9.61
N VAL A 364 -0.60 21.82 8.60
CA VAL A 364 0.61 21.20 8.04
C VAL A 364 1.87 21.83 8.64
N THR A 365 2.71 21.01 9.26
CA THR A 365 3.93 21.51 9.93
C THR A 365 5.18 20.91 9.30
N PHE A 366 6.07 21.77 8.83
CA PHE A 366 7.37 21.44 8.26
C PHE A 366 8.48 21.75 9.29
N ILE A 367 9.24 20.73 9.73
CA ILE A 367 10.32 20.88 10.71
C ILE A 367 11.62 20.34 10.12
N LYS A 368 12.61 21.21 9.89
CA LYS A 368 13.90 20.83 9.27
C LYS A 368 13.68 20.09 7.94
N VAL A 369 12.86 20.68 7.08
CA VAL A 369 12.58 20.19 5.73
C VAL A 369 13.38 21.06 4.75
N HIS A 370 14.22 20.43 3.93
CA HIS A 370 15.09 21.11 2.98
C HIS A 370 14.81 20.62 1.56
N LEU A 371 14.23 21.50 0.74
CA LEU A 371 13.81 21.20 -0.61
C LEU A 371 14.62 22.02 -1.61
N THR A 372 15.24 21.34 -2.59
CA THR A 372 15.91 21.98 -3.71
C THR A 372 15.20 21.56 -5.00
N ALA A 373 14.67 22.54 -5.74
CA ALA A 373 13.82 22.30 -6.92
C ALA A 373 14.05 23.36 -8.00
N GLU A 374 13.54 23.11 -9.21
CA GLU A 374 13.56 24.12 -10.28
C GLU A 374 12.64 25.30 -9.93
N THR A 375 11.43 25.02 -9.40
CA THR A 375 10.43 26.02 -9.01
C THR A 375 9.95 25.80 -7.57
N GLY A 376 9.38 26.87 -6.97
CA GLY A 376 8.96 26.85 -5.57
C GLY A 376 7.67 26.07 -5.30
N MET A 377 7.30 26.03 -4.01
CA MET A 377 6.08 25.39 -3.52
C MET A 377 4.86 26.30 -3.76
N LYS A 378 3.71 25.69 -4.05
CA LYS A 378 2.42 26.38 -4.14
C LYS A 378 1.49 25.92 -3.03
N ILE A 379 0.89 26.87 -2.32
CA ILE A 379 -0.04 26.59 -1.21
C ILE A 379 -1.32 27.41 -1.41
N TYR A 380 -2.42 26.75 -1.75
CA TYR A 380 -3.72 27.35 -2.00
C TYR A 380 -4.78 26.77 -1.07
N TYR A 381 -5.60 27.61 -0.49
CA TYR A 381 -6.67 27.20 0.44
C TYR A 381 -6.14 26.31 1.56
N ALA A 382 -5.27 26.89 2.40
CA ALA A 382 -4.68 26.20 3.52
C ALA A 382 -4.61 27.08 4.77
N LYS A 383 -4.71 26.47 5.95
CA LYS A 383 -4.64 27.16 7.24
C LYS A 383 -3.57 26.54 8.13
N ASN A 384 -3.01 27.35 9.03
CA ASN A 384 -2.04 26.86 10.00
C ASN A 384 -0.86 26.10 9.39
N VAL A 385 -0.34 26.54 8.24
CA VAL A 385 0.87 25.97 7.63
C VAL A 385 2.09 26.61 8.26
N ARG A 386 2.96 25.80 8.86
CA ARG A 386 4.11 26.31 9.64
C ARG A 386 5.42 25.68 9.19
N PHE A 387 6.41 26.52 8.96
CA PHE A 387 7.79 26.10 8.70
C PHE A 387 8.69 26.42 9.91
N SER A 388 9.51 25.46 10.33
CA SER A 388 10.47 25.62 11.41
C SER A 388 11.83 25.05 11.02
N GLY A 389 12.85 25.89 10.89
CA GLY A 389 14.19 25.47 10.47
C GLY A 389 14.20 24.80 9.09
N SER A 390 13.26 25.16 8.23
CA SER A 390 13.08 24.59 6.89
C SER A 390 13.46 25.58 5.81
N THR A 391 13.90 25.08 4.65
CA THR A 391 14.30 25.89 3.50
C THR A 391 13.73 25.33 2.21
N ILE A 392 13.36 26.21 1.30
CA ILE A 392 13.09 25.91 -0.10
C ILE A 392 14.11 26.69 -0.91
N THR A 393 14.87 26.00 -1.76
CA THR A 393 15.84 26.63 -2.68
C THR A 393 15.37 26.37 -4.11
N THR A 394 15.23 27.43 -4.88
CA THR A 394 14.72 27.36 -6.26
C THR A 394 15.76 27.80 -7.27
N GLN A 395 15.73 27.23 -8.47
CA GLN A 395 16.52 27.71 -9.59
C GLN A 395 15.86 28.93 -10.26
N SER A 396 14.54 29.02 -10.21
CA SER A 396 13.76 30.10 -10.81
C SER A 396 12.47 30.41 -10.05
N GLY A 397 12.07 31.68 -10.08
CA GLY A 397 10.85 32.15 -9.43
C GLY A 397 10.92 32.22 -7.89
N PRO A 398 9.81 32.55 -7.24
CA PRO A 398 9.73 32.63 -5.80
C PRO A 398 9.77 31.23 -5.16
N GLU A 399 10.31 31.13 -3.96
CA GLU A 399 10.36 29.88 -3.19
C GLU A 399 8.96 29.40 -2.78
N LEU A 400 8.03 30.35 -2.58
CA LEU A 400 6.67 30.09 -2.16
C LEU A 400 5.67 30.99 -2.91
N VAL A 401 4.57 30.39 -3.38
CA VAL A 401 3.40 31.11 -3.91
C VAL A 401 2.18 30.70 -3.11
N THR A 402 1.44 31.66 -2.54
CA THR A 402 0.28 31.42 -1.71
C THR A 402 -0.97 32.08 -2.27
N TYR A 403 -2.14 31.47 -2.04
CA TYR A 403 -3.44 32.07 -2.29
C TYR A 403 -4.45 31.57 -1.23
N ASP A 404 -5.11 32.49 -0.54
CA ASP A 404 -6.02 32.19 0.58
C ASP A 404 -5.42 31.14 1.54
N ALA A 405 -4.19 31.44 1.99
CA ALA A 405 -3.42 30.53 2.81
C ALA A 405 -2.72 31.27 3.96
N ASP A 406 -2.81 30.72 5.18
CA ASP A 406 -2.07 31.16 6.35
C ASP A 406 -0.79 30.35 6.49
N VAL A 407 0.36 30.98 6.12
CA VAL A 407 1.68 30.34 6.10
C VAL A 407 2.66 31.18 6.93
N THR A 408 3.40 30.52 7.80
CA THR A 408 4.38 31.18 8.69
C THR A 408 5.72 30.44 8.73
N GLY A 409 6.80 31.18 9.06
CA GLY A 409 8.10 30.62 9.45
C GLY A 409 9.04 30.21 8.32
N LEU A 410 8.69 30.31 7.06
CA LEU A 410 9.63 30.20 5.93
C LEU A 410 10.39 31.54 5.85
N LYS A 411 11.73 31.46 5.83
CA LYS A 411 12.62 32.64 5.79
C LYS A 411 13.31 32.71 4.45
#